data_ea7e9e205ac70b5682aaf0c1f5608b2d
#
_entry.id   ea7e9e205ac70b5682aaf0c1f5608b2d
#
_cell.length_a   1.000
_cell.length_b   1.000
_cell.length_c   1.000
_cell.angle_alpha   90.00
_cell.angle_beta   90.00
_cell.angle_gamma   90.00
#
_symmetry.space_group_name_H-M   'P 1'
#
loop_
_entity.id
_entity.type
_entity.pdbx_description
1 polymer ?
#
loop_
_entity_poly.entity_id
_entity_poly.type
_entity_poly.pdbx_seq_one_letter_code
_entity_poly.pdbx_strand_id
1 'polypeptide(L)'
;TGGEPLVFKGFKEVFQKVTNKFTCNIITNGLLLNDELIDLFVTTPNFLVLSISIDDIGNLNRDVRPDHWEKMIVMVNKLKEKINEHKSNLIIDIKTVVLDTNSHELFDIYKYLREELNCDTHSFQILKGSPVQHADYTFNYETIYDDYKAHEYKNFDLILEQLDKVRLYNLDNKKISYTHPGFVNLNSKTSIIEQKNTYLINKISHNPKEFKTCNSPWESVHVNVEGTIYPCLAVEMGNIKNNTLKDIFFGNKYNEFKDTISKCGTVGACNRCGYLIPA
;
A
#
# COMPACT_ATOMS: atom_id res chain seq x y z
N THR A 1 9.62 -0.69 -6.36
CA THR A 1 8.42 -1.50 -6.05
C THR A 1 8.63 -2.96 -6.47
N GLY A 2 8.01 -3.88 -5.77
CA GLY A 2 8.08 -5.32 -6.03
C GLY A 2 9.16 -6.03 -5.20
N GLY A 3 8.87 -7.27 -4.81
CA GLY A 3 9.74 -8.09 -3.98
C GLY A 3 9.82 -7.68 -2.51
N GLU A 4 10.53 -8.49 -1.73
CA GLU A 4 10.79 -8.23 -0.32
C GLU A 4 12.10 -7.45 -0.17
N PRO A 5 12.09 -6.20 0.34
CA PRO A 5 13.29 -5.38 0.41
C PRO A 5 14.39 -5.97 1.30
N LEU A 6 14.00 -6.68 2.36
CA LEU A 6 14.95 -7.24 3.32
C LEU A 6 15.73 -8.45 2.81
N VAL A 7 15.35 -9.03 1.66
CA VAL A 7 16.12 -10.10 0.98
C VAL A 7 17.39 -9.56 0.32
N PHE A 8 17.41 -8.26 -0.02
CA PHE A 8 18.53 -7.69 -0.75
C PHE A 8 19.78 -7.61 0.15
N LYS A 9 20.87 -8.27 -0.24
CA LYS A 9 22.12 -8.33 0.55
C LYS A 9 22.74 -6.94 0.84
N GLY A 10 22.55 -5.97 -0.06
CA GLY A 10 22.99 -4.59 0.10
C GLY A 10 21.98 -3.67 0.80
N PHE A 11 20.93 -4.21 1.39
CA PHE A 11 19.83 -3.44 1.97
C PHE A 11 20.31 -2.37 2.96
N LYS A 12 21.15 -2.74 3.93
CA LYS A 12 21.62 -1.82 4.97
C LYS A 12 22.37 -0.62 4.40
N GLU A 13 23.28 -0.87 3.45
CA GLU A 13 24.06 0.19 2.80
C GLU A 13 23.15 1.15 2.04
N VAL A 14 22.20 0.62 1.25
CA VAL A 14 21.23 1.44 0.50
C VAL A 14 20.34 2.20 1.46
N PHE A 15 19.82 1.55 2.50
CA PHE A 15 18.98 2.16 3.51
C PHE A 15 19.66 3.36 4.19
N GLN A 16 20.91 3.19 4.65
CA GLN A 16 21.69 4.27 5.25
C GLN A 16 21.95 5.42 4.27
N LYS A 17 22.32 5.12 3.00
CA LYS A 17 22.50 6.15 1.98
C LYS A 17 21.22 6.95 1.70
N VAL A 18 20.07 6.29 1.67
CA VAL A 18 18.78 6.94 1.44
C VAL A 18 18.38 7.77 2.64
N THR A 19 18.40 7.20 3.84
CA THR A 19 17.96 7.88 5.06
C THR A 19 18.87 9.02 5.50
N ASN A 20 20.13 9.05 5.06
CA ASN A 20 21.00 10.20 5.24
C ASN A 20 20.55 11.45 4.46
N LYS A 21 19.69 11.29 3.45
CA LYS A 21 19.27 12.39 2.56
C LYS A 21 17.77 12.62 2.54
N PHE A 22 16.98 11.59 2.77
CA PHE A 22 15.55 11.59 2.57
C PHE A 22 14.83 10.87 3.71
N THR A 23 13.59 11.25 3.95
CA THR A 23 12.69 10.42 4.75
C THR A 23 12.37 9.14 4.00
N CYS A 24 12.27 8.03 4.72
CA CYS A 24 12.09 6.70 4.14
C CYS A 24 10.96 5.95 4.85
N ASN A 25 10.17 5.23 4.05
CA ASN A 25 9.21 4.24 4.53
C ASN A 25 9.53 2.91 3.84
N ILE A 26 9.30 1.80 4.53
CA ILE A 26 9.52 0.45 4.00
C ILE A 26 8.24 -0.36 4.17
N ILE A 27 7.93 -1.17 3.15
CA ILE A 27 6.89 -2.21 3.23
C ILE A 27 7.61 -3.56 3.18
N THR A 28 7.31 -4.45 4.12
CA THR A 28 7.92 -5.77 4.26
C THR A 28 6.87 -6.81 4.65
N ASN A 29 7.14 -8.08 4.35
CA ASN A 29 6.38 -9.19 4.92
C ASN A 29 6.77 -9.50 6.38
N GLY A 30 7.80 -8.85 6.91
CA GLY A 30 8.26 -8.98 8.30
C GLY A 30 9.08 -10.24 8.61
N LEU A 31 9.18 -11.21 7.70
CA LEU A 31 9.79 -12.53 7.98
C LEU A 31 11.30 -12.48 8.20
N LEU A 32 11.96 -11.44 7.69
CA LEU A 32 13.42 -11.25 7.80
C LEU A 32 13.82 -10.22 8.84
N LEU A 33 12.87 -9.72 9.63
CA LEU A 33 13.19 -8.87 10.78
C LEU A 33 14.11 -9.63 11.74
N ASN A 34 15.13 -8.94 12.23
CA ASN A 34 16.08 -9.45 13.20
C ASN A 34 16.60 -8.29 14.06
N ASP A 35 17.36 -8.61 15.11
CA ASP A 35 17.85 -7.65 16.09
C ASP A 35 18.66 -6.52 15.45
N GLU A 36 19.53 -6.85 14.51
CA GLU A 36 20.40 -5.86 13.84
C GLU A 36 19.57 -4.87 12.99
N LEU A 37 18.53 -5.34 12.32
CA LEU A 37 17.62 -4.46 11.56
C LEU A 37 16.76 -3.61 12.49
N ILE A 38 16.30 -4.18 13.60
CA ILE A 38 15.52 -3.46 14.61
C ILE A 38 16.35 -2.30 15.19
N ASP A 39 17.59 -2.58 15.64
CA ASP A 39 18.48 -1.55 16.16
C ASP A 39 18.78 -0.46 15.10
N LEU A 40 19.02 -0.86 13.84
CA LEU A 40 19.21 0.07 12.74
C LEU A 40 17.97 0.97 12.52
N PHE A 41 16.77 0.39 12.53
CA PHE A 41 15.54 1.11 12.26
C PHE A 41 15.21 2.13 13.36
N VAL A 42 15.30 1.75 14.61
CA VAL A 42 14.95 2.64 15.74
C VAL A 42 15.94 3.77 15.95
N THR A 43 17.19 3.59 15.51
CA THR A 43 18.24 4.61 15.62
C THR A 43 18.36 5.51 14.40
N THR A 44 17.55 5.30 13.35
CA THR A 44 17.60 6.08 12.11
C THR A 44 16.50 7.16 12.10
N PRO A 45 16.80 8.47 12.30
CA PRO A 45 15.79 9.51 12.48
C PRO A 45 14.88 9.74 11.27
N ASN A 46 15.40 9.53 10.05
CA ASN A 46 14.66 9.72 8.80
C ASN A 46 13.91 8.47 8.32
N PHE A 47 13.89 7.40 9.11
CA PHE A 47 13.04 6.26 8.87
C PHE A 47 11.74 6.42 9.66
N LEU A 48 10.64 6.70 8.96
CA LEU A 48 9.40 7.15 9.59
C LEU A 48 8.36 6.05 9.76
N VAL A 49 8.26 5.14 8.79
CA VAL A 49 7.20 4.11 8.80
C VAL A 49 7.75 2.77 8.35
N LEU A 50 7.56 1.75 9.17
CA LEU A 50 7.67 0.35 8.78
C LEU A 50 6.26 -0.21 8.61
N SER A 51 5.89 -0.48 7.36
CA SER A 51 4.62 -1.16 7.06
C SER A 51 4.87 -2.67 6.98
N ILE A 52 4.11 -3.45 7.74
CA ILE A 52 4.17 -4.91 7.72
C ILE A 52 2.89 -5.45 7.10
N SER A 53 3.03 -6.37 6.15
CA SER A 53 1.89 -6.97 5.44
C SER A 53 1.37 -8.18 6.19
N ILE A 54 0.13 -8.10 6.70
CA ILE A 54 -0.56 -9.17 7.43
C ILE A 54 -2.00 -9.25 6.92
N ASP A 55 -2.39 -10.36 6.30
CA ASP A 55 -3.71 -10.53 5.68
C ASP A 55 -4.68 -11.36 6.52
N ASP A 56 -4.18 -12.07 7.53
CA ASP A 56 -4.97 -12.84 8.52
C ASP A 56 -4.12 -13.15 9.76
N ILE A 57 -4.75 -13.69 10.80
CA ILE A 57 -4.05 -14.18 11.98
C ILE A 57 -3.38 -15.50 11.60
N GLY A 58 -2.06 -15.58 11.78
CA GLY A 58 -1.24 -16.69 11.27
C GLY A 58 -0.69 -16.44 9.86
N ASN A 59 -1.20 -15.42 9.17
CA ASN A 59 -0.78 -14.97 7.83
C ASN A 59 -0.80 -16.10 6.77
N LEU A 60 -1.81 -16.98 6.85
CA LEU A 60 -1.95 -18.18 6.02
C LEU A 60 -2.30 -17.86 4.57
N ASN A 61 -2.99 -16.73 4.32
CA ASN A 61 -3.29 -16.25 2.97
C ASN A 61 -2.02 -15.86 2.19
N ARG A 62 -0.85 -15.77 2.86
CA ARG A 62 0.47 -15.51 2.25
C ARG A 62 1.35 -16.76 2.21
N ASP A 63 0.79 -17.94 2.47
CA ASP A 63 1.52 -19.20 2.54
C ASP A 63 2.73 -19.14 3.52
N VAL A 64 2.49 -18.53 4.67
CA VAL A 64 3.50 -18.38 5.73
C VAL A 64 3.39 -19.56 6.69
N ARG A 65 4.53 -20.23 6.94
CA ARG A 65 4.57 -21.33 7.91
C ARG A 65 4.34 -20.83 9.35
N PRO A 66 3.66 -21.61 10.21
CA PRO A 66 3.36 -21.20 11.59
C PRO A 66 4.58 -20.72 12.39
N ASP A 67 5.73 -21.39 12.27
CA ASP A 67 6.97 -21.00 12.95
C ASP A 67 7.52 -19.64 12.49
N HIS A 68 7.27 -19.26 11.25
CA HIS A 68 7.62 -17.94 10.71
C HIS A 68 6.70 -16.84 11.26
N TRP A 69 5.40 -17.15 11.38
CA TRP A 69 4.45 -16.23 11.99
C TRP A 69 4.85 -15.88 13.43
N GLU A 70 5.07 -16.90 14.26
CA GLU A 70 5.47 -16.72 15.65
C GLU A 70 6.75 -15.88 15.78
N LYS A 71 7.78 -16.20 14.97
CA LYS A 71 9.02 -15.41 14.93
C LYS A 71 8.78 -13.95 14.53
N MET A 72 7.95 -13.71 13.53
CA MET A 72 7.61 -12.34 13.10
C MET A 72 6.94 -11.57 14.25
N ILE A 73 5.96 -12.18 14.94
CA ILE A 73 5.28 -11.55 16.08
C ILE A 73 6.27 -11.21 17.19
N VAL A 74 7.18 -12.11 17.52
CA VAL A 74 8.25 -11.86 18.51
C VAL A 74 9.10 -10.66 18.08
N MET A 75 9.52 -10.59 16.83
CA MET A 75 10.33 -9.48 16.32
C MET A 75 9.57 -8.15 16.29
N VAL A 76 8.29 -8.16 15.94
CA VAL A 76 7.44 -6.94 15.99
C VAL A 76 7.29 -6.43 17.41
N ASN A 77 7.08 -7.31 18.39
CA ASN A 77 7.01 -6.91 19.80
C ASN A 77 8.34 -6.33 20.27
N LYS A 78 9.45 -6.97 19.92
CA LYS A 78 10.80 -6.47 20.24
C LYS A 78 11.08 -5.10 19.59
N LEU A 79 10.65 -4.91 18.34
CA LEU A 79 10.75 -3.62 17.67
C LEU A 79 10.02 -2.52 18.46
N LYS A 80 8.83 -2.81 18.98
CA LYS A 80 8.05 -1.85 19.79
C LYS A 80 8.73 -1.52 21.11
N GLU A 81 9.27 -2.53 21.79
CA GLU A 81 10.08 -2.30 22.99
C GLU A 81 11.24 -1.36 22.69
N LYS A 82 11.97 -1.61 21.61
CA LYS A 82 13.09 -0.79 21.17
C LYS A 82 12.68 0.63 20.74
N ILE A 83 11.54 0.80 20.08
CA ILE A 83 10.97 2.13 19.76
C ILE A 83 10.78 2.93 21.05
N ASN A 84 10.21 2.31 22.09
CA ASN A 84 9.99 2.96 23.38
C ASN A 84 11.30 3.28 24.11
N GLU A 85 12.24 2.32 24.16
CA GLU A 85 13.56 2.50 24.81
C GLU A 85 14.33 3.67 24.17
N HIS A 86 14.39 3.73 22.84
CA HIS A 86 15.11 4.75 22.08
C HIS A 86 14.30 6.05 21.90
N LYS A 87 13.03 6.08 22.32
CA LYS A 87 12.09 7.19 22.03
C LYS A 87 12.06 7.53 20.53
N SER A 88 12.08 6.49 19.70
CA SER A 88 12.06 6.62 18.25
C SER A 88 10.69 7.10 17.75
N ASN A 89 10.68 7.92 16.71
CA ASN A 89 9.45 8.35 16.03
C ASN A 89 8.97 7.35 14.96
N LEU A 90 9.56 6.17 14.90
CA LEU A 90 9.19 5.13 13.95
C LEU A 90 7.77 4.62 14.21
N ILE A 91 6.94 4.67 13.19
CA ILE A 91 5.55 4.20 13.20
C ILE A 91 5.49 2.79 12.65
N ILE A 92 4.83 1.89 13.37
CA ILE A 92 4.46 0.56 12.87
C ILE A 92 3.08 0.64 12.23
N ASP A 93 3.04 0.50 10.91
CA ASP A 93 1.82 0.43 10.10
C ASP A 93 1.57 -1.03 9.66
N ILE A 94 0.35 -1.50 9.76
CA ILE A 94 -0.02 -2.82 9.23
C ILE A 94 -0.89 -2.64 7.98
N LYS A 95 -0.59 -3.44 6.95
CA LYS A 95 -1.36 -3.48 5.71
C LYS A 95 -2.02 -4.84 5.55
N THR A 96 -3.34 -4.83 5.46
CA THR A 96 -4.16 -6.03 5.22
C THR A 96 -4.82 -5.95 3.86
N VAL A 97 -4.56 -6.89 2.98
CA VAL A 97 -5.29 -7.01 1.71
C VAL A 97 -6.67 -7.60 2.00
N VAL A 98 -7.73 -6.93 1.54
CA VAL A 98 -9.09 -7.45 1.61
C VAL A 98 -9.26 -8.52 0.54
N LEU A 99 -9.57 -9.74 0.95
CA LEU A 99 -9.76 -10.91 0.12
C LEU A 99 -11.13 -11.54 0.40
N ASP A 100 -11.67 -12.31 -0.54
CA ASP A 100 -12.87 -13.11 -0.27
C ASP A 100 -12.62 -14.15 0.84
N THR A 101 -11.37 -14.65 0.95
CA THR A 101 -10.97 -15.64 1.96
C THR A 101 -10.92 -15.09 3.38
N ASN A 102 -10.59 -13.80 3.57
CA ASN A 102 -10.54 -13.16 4.89
C ASN A 102 -11.73 -12.21 5.16
N SER A 103 -12.68 -12.12 4.24
CA SER A 103 -13.81 -11.18 4.29
C SER A 103 -14.67 -11.33 5.56
N HIS A 104 -14.71 -12.51 6.16
CA HIS A 104 -15.51 -12.81 7.35
C HIS A 104 -14.83 -12.44 8.67
N GLU A 105 -13.53 -12.17 8.67
CA GLU A 105 -12.72 -11.95 9.88
C GLU A 105 -11.94 -10.63 9.88
N LEU A 106 -12.21 -9.70 8.93
CA LEU A 106 -11.48 -8.42 8.82
C LEU A 106 -11.48 -7.62 10.13
N PHE A 107 -12.59 -7.65 10.88
CA PHE A 107 -12.66 -6.97 12.17
C PHE A 107 -11.83 -7.69 13.25
N ASP A 108 -11.84 -9.01 13.29
CA ASP A 108 -11.07 -9.78 14.26
C ASP A 108 -9.58 -9.65 14.00
N ILE A 109 -9.15 -9.69 12.72
CA ILE A 109 -7.78 -9.36 12.31
C ILE A 109 -7.41 -7.96 12.80
N TYR A 110 -8.24 -6.96 12.47
CA TYR A 110 -7.99 -5.58 12.87
C TYR A 110 -7.85 -5.43 14.39
N LYS A 111 -8.77 -6.02 15.15
CA LYS A 111 -8.77 -5.98 16.61
C LYS A 111 -7.50 -6.61 17.19
N TYR A 112 -7.12 -7.79 16.71
CA TYR A 112 -5.87 -8.45 17.10
C TYR A 112 -4.65 -7.55 16.85
N LEU A 113 -4.56 -6.96 15.67
CA LEU A 113 -3.45 -6.07 15.29
C LEU A 113 -3.39 -4.81 16.17
N ARG A 114 -4.54 -4.31 16.63
CA ARG A 114 -4.61 -3.10 17.46
C ARG A 114 -4.44 -3.36 18.96
N GLU A 115 -4.90 -4.49 19.47
CA GLU A 115 -4.89 -4.82 20.89
C GLU A 115 -3.66 -5.66 21.27
N GLU A 116 -3.38 -6.72 20.52
CA GLU A 116 -2.28 -7.65 20.84
C GLU A 116 -0.95 -7.17 20.24
N LEU A 117 -0.91 -6.88 18.95
CA LEU A 117 0.27 -6.31 18.30
C LEU A 117 0.42 -4.80 18.57
N ASN A 118 -0.64 -4.11 19.00
CA ASN A 118 -0.67 -2.68 19.31
C ASN A 118 0.02 -1.83 18.22
N CYS A 119 -0.26 -2.08 16.93
CA CYS A 119 0.26 -1.27 15.83
C CYS A 119 -0.26 0.18 15.91
N ASP A 120 0.53 1.14 15.40
CA ASP A 120 0.19 2.56 15.46
C ASP A 120 -0.90 2.92 14.45
N THR A 121 -0.78 2.42 13.21
CA THR A 121 -1.75 2.62 12.13
C THR A 121 -2.06 1.31 11.42
N HIS A 122 -3.16 1.31 10.68
CA HIS A 122 -3.60 0.17 9.89
C HIS A 122 -4.29 0.63 8.61
N SER A 123 -4.06 -0.09 7.53
CA SER A 123 -4.74 0.16 6.26
C SER A 123 -5.22 -1.13 5.57
N PHE A 124 -6.50 -1.10 5.14
CA PHE A 124 -7.08 -2.13 4.31
C PHE A 124 -6.80 -1.83 2.83
N GLN A 125 -6.14 -2.75 2.16
CA GLN A 125 -5.84 -2.64 0.74
C GLN A 125 -6.96 -3.32 -0.07
N ILE A 126 -7.74 -2.55 -0.82
CA ILE A 126 -8.76 -3.09 -1.71
C ILE A 126 -8.06 -3.78 -2.88
N LEU A 127 -8.41 -5.04 -3.13
CA LEU A 127 -7.77 -5.85 -4.15
C LEU A 127 -8.00 -5.26 -5.55
N LYS A 128 -6.91 -4.93 -6.21
CA LYS A 128 -6.95 -4.28 -7.52
C LYS A 128 -7.41 -5.24 -8.62
N GLY A 129 -6.98 -6.48 -8.54
CA GLY A 129 -7.23 -7.49 -9.56
C GLY A 129 -6.10 -7.59 -10.58
N SER A 130 -6.03 -8.76 -11.25
CA SER A 130 -5.08 -9.02 -12.32
C SER A 130 -5.50 -8.28 -13.60
N PRO A 131 -4.58 -7.80 -14.45
CA PRO A 131 -3.12 -7.94 -14.37
C PRO A 131 -2.40 -6.78 -13.69
N VAL A 132 -3.09 -5.77 -13.18
CA VAL A 132 -2.54 -4.44 -12.83
C VAL A 132 -1.94 -4.37 -11.44
N GLN A 133 -1.95 -5.46 -10.68
CA GLN A 133 -1.59 -5.44 -9.25
C GLN A 133 -0.09 -5.35 -8.99
N HIS A 134 0.74 -5.72 -9.98
CA HIS A 134 2.19 -5.71 -9.86
C HIS A 134 2.83 -4.90 -10.98
N ALA A 135 3.97 -4.29 -10.67
CA ALA A 135 4.80 -3.55 -11.62
C ALA A 135 5.38 -4.40 -12.78
N ASP A 136 5.09 -5.70 -12.79
CA ASP A 136 5.51 -6.62 -13.84
C ASP A 136 4.68 -6.50 -15.11
N TYR A 137 3.53 -5.82 -15.04
CA TYR A 137 2.67 -5.54 -16.19
C TYR A 137 2.72 -4.08 -16.53
N THR A 138 3.53 -3.74 -17.51
CA THR A 138 3.55 -2.43 -18.10
C THR A 138 2.50 -2.32 -19.17
N PHE A 139 1.64 -1.33 -19.03
CA PHE A 139 0.80 -0.91 -20.14
C PHE A 139 1.66 -0.17 -21.15
N ASN A 140 1.47 -0.46 -22.43
CA ASN A 140 1.90 0.46 -23.48
C ASN A 140 0.86 1.58 -23.62
N TYR A 141 1.19 2.60 -24.40
CA TYR A 141 0.27 3.72 -24.65
C TYR A 141 -1.04 3.30 -25.29
N GLU A 142 -1.03 2.22 -26.06
CA GLU A 142 -2.19 1.71 -26.80
C GLU A 142 -3.22 1.11 -25.84
N THR A 143 -2.79 0.54 -24.73
CA THR A 143 -3.63 -0.19 -23.77
C THR A 143 -3.96 0.57 -22.48
N ILE A 144 -3.42 1.76 -22.24
CA ILE A 144 -3.71 2.52 -20.99
C ILE A 144 -5.17 2.92 -20.82
N TYR A 145 -5.90 3.00 -21.94
CA TYR A 145 -7.33 3.33 -21.95
C TYR A 145 -8.23 2.11 -21.81
N ASP A 146 -7.68 0.90 -21.92
CA ASP A 146 -8.45 -0.33 -21.79
C ASP A 146 -9.09 -0.41 -20.40
N ASP A 147 -10.35 -0.84 -20.37
CA ASP A 147 -11.09 -1.02 -19.11
C ASP A 147 -10.67 -2.35 -18.46
N TYR A 148 -9.63 -2.29 -17.65
CA TYR A 148 -9.18 -3.44 -16.87
C TYR A 148 -10.17 -3.71 -15.75
N LYS A 149 -10.79 -4.88 -15.78
CA LYS A 149 -11.72 -5.30 -14.74
C LYS A 149 -10.99 -5.53 -13.42
N ALA A 150 -11.40 -4.82 -12.40
CA ALA A 150 -10.97 -5.07 -11.04
C ALA A 150 -11.54 -6.40 -10.52
N HIS A 151 -10.97 -6.91 -9.43
CA HIS A 151 -11.54 -8.05 -8.71
C HIS A 151 -12.96 -7.72 -8.22
N GLU A 152 -13.91 -8.60 -8.48
CA GLU A 152 -15.27 -8.50 -7.95
C GLU A 152 -15.37 -9.36 -6.69
N TYR A 153 -15.65 -8.71 -5.56
CA TYR A 153 -15.82 -9.41 -4.30
C TYR A 153 -17.15 -10.17 -4.26
N LYS A 154 -17.08 -11.45 -3.97
CA LYS A 154 -18.26 -12.33 -3.80
C LYS A 154 -18.99 -12.04 -2.50
N ASN A 155 -18.26 -11.67 -1.45
CA ASN A 155 -18.75 -11.43 -0.10
C ASN A 155 -18.84 -9.93 0.22
N PHE A 156 -19.26 -9.12 -0.75
CA PHE A 156 -19.20 -7.65 -0.64
C PHE A 156 -19.95 -7.10 0.58
N ASP A 157 -21.18 -7.55 0.82
CA ASP A 157 -21.99 -7.08 1.96
C ASP A 157 -21.32 -7.42 3.29
N LEU A 158 -20.71 -8.60 3.39
CA LEU A 158 -19.97 -9.01 4.59
C LEU A 158 -18.72 -8.13 4.79
N ILE A 159 -18.01 -7.79 3.73
CA ILE A 159 -16.87 -6.85 3.79
C ILE A 159 -17.34 -5.50 4.36
N LEU A 160 -18.48 -4.97 3.88
CA LEU A 160 -19.01 -3.69 4.38
C LEU A 160 -19.38 -3.77 5.86
N GLU A 161 -20.01 -4.88 6.29
CA GLU A 161 -20.33 -5.13 7.70
C GLU A 161 -19.07 -5.15 8.57
N GLN A 162 -18.03 -5.86 8.14
CA GLN A 162 -16.77 -5.95 8.88
C GLN A 162 -16.05 -4.59 8.95
N LEU A 163 -16.02 -3.84 7.85
CA LEU A 163 -15.45 -2.48 7.82
C LEU A 163 -16.25 -1.51 8.71
N ASP A 164 -17.57 -1.70 8.83
CA ASP A 164 -18.37 -0.87 9.74
C ASP A 164 -18.09 -1.20 11.22
N LYS A 165 -17.84 -2.46 11.58
CA LYS A 165 -17.33 -2.85 12.91
C LYS A 165 -15.99 -2.18 13.21
N VAL A 166 -15.07 -2.13 12.24
CA VAL A 166 -13.80 -1.41 12.36
C VAL A 166 -14.02 0.08 12.61
N ARG A 167 -14.93 0.70 11.86
CA ARG A 167 -15.30 2.11 12.02
C ARG A 167 -15.82 2.41 13.43
N LEU A 168 -16.74 1.60 13.93
CA LEU A 168 -17.29 1.74 15.29
C LEU A 168 -16.18 1.60 16.34
N TYR A 169 -15.33 0.58 16.21
CA TYR A 169 -14.19 0.39 17.10
C TYR A 169 -13.25 1.61 17.11
N ASN A 170 -12.98 2.20 15.93
CA ASN A 170 -12.14 3.39 15.81
C ASN A 170 -12.73 4.58 16.57
N LEU A 171 -14.04 4.80 16.45
CA LEU A 171 -14.72 5.90 17.15
C LEU A 171 -14.67 5.71 18.67
N ASP A 172 -14.93 4.50 19.14
CA ASP A 172 -14.97 4.19 20.58
C ASP A 172 -13.58 4.26 21.22
N ASN A 173 -12.55 3.82 20.51
CA ASN A 173 -11.19 3.70 21.02
C ASN A 173 -10.23 4.79 20.52
N LYS A 174 -10.72 5.80 19.80
CA LYS A 174 -9.92 6.88 19.20
C LYS A 174 -8.75 6.35 18.37
N LYS A 175 -8.98 5.27 17.63
CA LYS A 175 -8.02 4.68 16.71
C LYS A 175 -8.24 5.22 15.29
N ILE A 176 -7.23 5.09 14.42
CA ILE A 176 -7.30 5.55 13.03
C ILE A 176 -6.90 4.40 12.11
N SER A 177 -7.68 4.20 11.06
CA SER A 177 -7.38 3.27 9.98
C SER A 177 -7.90 3.79 8.65
N TYR A 178 -7.43 3.20 7.55
CA TYR A 178 -7.69 3.70 6.20
C TYR A 178 -8.06 2.54 5.26
N THR A 179 -8.72 2.89 4.14
CA THR A 179 -8.77 2.02 2.95
C THR A 179 -7.88 2.60 1.86
N HIS A 180 -7.25 1.75 1.08
CA HIS A 180 -6.52 2.12 -0.13
C HIS A 180 -7.05 1.33 -1.34
N PRO A 181 -7.67 2.00 -2.33
CA PRO A 181 -7.96 3.45 -2.39
C PRO A 181 -8.87 3.93 -1.25
N GLY A 182 -8.84 5.25 -0.98
CA GLY A 182 -9.63 5.90 0.08
C GLY A 182 -11.11 6.06 -0.31
N PHE A 183 -11.79 4.96 -0.62
CA PHE A 183 -13.19 4.99 -1.06
C PHE A 183 -14.17 5.22 0.08
N VAL A 184 -13.83 4.76 1.28
CA VAL A 184 -14.60 4.96 2.49
C VAL A 184 -13.75 5.49 3.63
N ASN A 185 -14.38 6.19 4.56
CA ASN A 185 -13.73 6.75 5.75
C ASN A 185 -14.08 5.91 6.97
N LEU A 186 -13.11 5.11 7.43
CA LEU A 186 -13.21 4.26 8.63
C LEU A 186 -13.18 5.05 9.95
N ASN A 187 -13.11 6.38 9.89
CA ASN A 187 -13.05 7.26 11.06
C ASN A 187 -14.26 8.21 11.10
N SER A 188 -15.25 8.00 10.20
CA SER A 188 -16.46 8.79 10.10
C SER A 188 -17.54 8.36 11.10
N LYS A 189 -18.40 9.30 11.50
CA LYS A 189 -19.63 8.99 12.23
C LYS A 189 -20.69 8.32 11.33
N THR A 190 -20.63 8.57 10.01
CA THR A 190 -21.53 7.95 9.02
C THR A 190 -21.17 6.49 8.80
N SER A 191 -22.15 5.59 8.84
CA SER A 191 -21.93 4.17 8.59
C SER A 191 -21.34 3.91 7.20
N ILE A 192 -20.63 2.80 7.03
CA ILE A 192 -19.96 2.49 5.75
C ILE A 192 -20.99 2.43 4.62
N ILE A 193 -22.13 1.81 4.83
CA ILE A 193 -23.17 1.63 3.80
C ILE A 193 -23.80 2.97 3.34
N GLU A 194 -23.83 3.96 4.21
CA GLU A 194 -24.36 5.30 3.91
C GLU A 194 -23.34 6.24 3.25
N GLN A 195 -22.08 5.88 3.20
CA GLN A 195 -21.06 6.71 2.59
C GLN A 195 -21.16 6.69 1.06
N LYS A 196 -21.12 7.87 0.46
CA LYS A 196 -21.34 8.10 -0.99
C LYS A 196 -20.56 7.15 -1.91
N ASN A 197 -19.33 6.83 -1.55
CA ASN A 197 -18.38 6.15 -2.45
C ASN A 197 -18.20 4.65 -2.13
N THR A 198 -19.00 4.09 -1.24
CA THR A 198 -18.92 2.68 -0.81
C THR A 198 -18.99 1.70 -1.98
N TYR A 199 -19.83 1.99 -2.97
CA TYR A 199 -19.98 1.15 -4.17
C TYR A 199 -18.68 1.00 -4.96
N LEU A 200 -17.72 1.93 -4.85
CA LEU A 200 -16.43 1.85 -5.54
C LEU A 200 -15.56 0.68 -5.08
N ILE A 201 -15.79 0.17 -3.86
CA ILE A 201 -15.04 -0.99 -3.31
C ILE A 201 -15.26 -2.22 -4.20
N ASN A 202 -16.47 -2.41 -4.75
CA ASN A 202 -16.79 -3.58 -5.58
C ASN A 202 -17.03 -3.22 -7.07
N LYS A 203 -16.77 -1.98 -7.47
CA LYS A 203 -16.92 -1.57 -8.85
C LYS A 203 -15.76 -2.12 -9.68
N ILE A 204 -16.09 -2.94 -10.69
CA ILE A 204 -15.10 -3.66 -11.51
C ILE A 204 -14.55 -2.84 -12.68
N SER A 205 -15.28 -1.85 -13.19
CA SER A 205 -14.87 -0.99 -14.31
C SER A 205 -14.52 0.42 -13.86
N HIS A 206 -13.56 1.03 -14.54
CA HIS A 206 -13.09 2.38 -14.25
C HIS A 206 -13.96 3.42 -14.97
N ASN A 207 -14.35 4.48 -14.25
CA ASN A 207 -15.01 5.65 -14.84
C ASN A 207 -14.26 6.93 -14.39
N PRO A 208 -13.51 7.58 -15.28
CA PRO A 208 -12.74 8.78 -14.95
C PRO A 208 -13.55 9.89 -14.27
N LYS A 209 -14.84 10.03 -14.58
CA LYS A 209 -15.71 11.08 -14.04
C LYS A 209 -16.01 10.93 -12.53
N GLU A 210 -15.72 9.78 -11.96
CA GLU A 210 -15.92 9.53 -10.53
C GLU A 210 -14.73 9.94 -9.68
N PHE A 211 -13.63 10.38 -10.31
CA PHE A 211 -12.39 10.68 -9.62
C PHE A 211 -11.87 12.07 -9.98
N LYS A 212 -11.14 12.66 -9.03
CA LYS A 212 -10.35 13.87 -9.29
C LYS A 212 -9.19 13.55 -10.24
N THR A 213 -8.74 14.56 -10.99
CA THR A 213 -7.54 14.44 -11.81
C THR A 213 -6.36 13.98 -10.96
N CYS A 214 -5.65 12.96 -11.43
CA CYS A 214 -4.51 12.40 -10.73
C CYS A 214 -3.28 13.30 -10.88
N ASN A 215 -2.63 13.65 -9.76
CA ASN A 215 -1.39 14.46 -9.74
C ASN A 215 -0.11 13.60 -9.66
N SER A 216 -0.22 12.30 -9.46
CA SER A 216 0.92 11.40 -9.27
C SER A 216 2.02 11.54 -10.33
N PRO A 217 1.71 11.73 -11.65
CA PRO A 217 2.76 11.89 -12.67
C PRO A 217 3.66 13.11 -12.51
N TRP A 218 3.26 14.10 -11.72
CA TRP A 218 4.07 15.30 -11.46
C TRP A 218 4.86 15.22 -10.13
N GLU A 219 4.44 14.35 -9.23
CA GLU A 219 4.91 14.33 -7.85
C GLU A 219 5.74 13.08 -7.52
N SER A 220 5.60 11.99 -8.29
CA SER A 220 6.22 10.72 -7.98
C SER A 220 6.73 9.98 -9.20
N VAL A 221 7.72 9.11 -8.97
CA VAL A 221 8.17 8.09 -9.92
C VAL A 221 8.29 6.76 -9.20
N HIS A 222 7.98 5.69 -9.91
CA HIS A 222 8.20 4.32 -9.46
C HIS A 222 9.38 3.73 -10.21
N VAL A 223 10.21 2.98 -9.52
CA VAL A 223 11.36 2.27 -10.09
C VAL A 223 11.21 0.80 -9.75
N ASN A 224 11.24 -0.08 -10.74
CA ASN A 224 11.24 -1.51 -10.50
C ASN A 224 12.66 -2.07 -10.26
N VAL A 225 12.76 -3.37 -10.03
CA VAL A 225 14.04 -4.04 -9.73
C VAL A 225 15.01 -4.03 -10.91
N GLU A 226 14.53 -3.92 -12.14
CA GLU A 226 15.34 -3.80 -13.36
C GLU A 226 15.81 -2.37 -13.64
N GLY A 227 15.33 -1.38 -12.86
CA GLY A 227 15.62 0.04 -13.02
C GLY A 227 14.72 0.75 -14.02
N THR A 228 13.62 0.14 -14.41
CA THR A 228 12.60 0.78 -15.26
C THR A 228 11.81 1.82 -14.48
N ILE A 229 11.60 2.97 -15.07
CA ILE A 229 10.89 4.13 -14.50
C ILE A 229 9.46 4.18 -15.00
N TYR A 230 8.55 4.43 -14.06
CA TYR A 230 7.12 4.61 -14.31
C TYR A 230 6.64 5.90 -13.63
N PRO A 231 5.74 6.70 -14.24
CA PRO A 231 5.09 7.85 -13.60
C PRO A 231 4.07 7.42 -12.54
N CYS A 232 3.54 6.24 -12.75
CA CYS A 232 2.68 5.45 -11.87
C CYS A 232 2.95 3.98 -12.22
N LEU A 233 2.17 3.02 -11.75
CA LEU A 233 2.38 1.60 -12.07
C LEU A 233 1.91 1.21 -13.50
N ALA A 234 1.65 2.17 -14.38
CA ALA A 234 0.95 1.88 -15.63
C ALA A 234 1.85 1.86 -16.88
N VAL A 235 2.70 2.85 -17.09
CA VAL A 235 3.41 3.00 -18.38
C VAL A 235 4.91 3.15 -18.16
N GLU A 236 5.70 2.32 -18.83
CA GLU A 236 7.16 2.43 -18.84
C GLU A 236 7.61 3.71 -19.54
N MET A 237 8.51 4.47 -18.91
CA MET A 237 9.03 5.74 -19.42
C MET A 237 10.51 5.67 -19.88
N GLY A 238 11.23 4.69 -19.41
CA GLY A 238 12.65 4.47 -19.69
C GLY A 238 13.33 3.72 -18.58
N ASN A 239 14.65 3.57 -18.64
CA ASN A 239 15.42 2.83 -17.65
C ASN A 239 16.65 3.62 -17.19
N ILE A 240 16.87 3.65 -15.86
CA ILE A 240 18.00 4.42 -15.25
C ILE A 240 19.39 3.85 -15.62
N LYS A 241 19.47 2.64 -16.16
CA LYS A 241 20.72 2.08 -16.69
C LYS A 241 21.15 2.75 -17.98
N ASN A 242 20.21 3.34 -18.73
CA ASN A 242 20.45 3.90 -20.07
C ASN A 242 20.35 5.43 -20.10
N ASN A 243 19.56 6.03 -19.18
CA ASN A 243 19.25 7.45 -19.16
C ASN A 243 19.29 7.99 -17.74
N THR A 244 19.53 9.28 -17.55
CA THR A 244 19.35 9.88 -16.22
C THR A 244 17.86 9.98 -15.86
N LEU A 245 17.54 9.96 -14.57
CA LEU A 245 16.16 10.18 -14.11
C LEU A 245 15.60 11.51 -14.63
N LYS A 246 16.45 12.55 -14.72
CA LYS A 246 16.09 13.87 -15.24
C LYS A 246 15.67 13.79 -16.71
N ASP A 247 16.44 13.10 -17.55
CA ASP A 247 16.13 12.96 -18.99
C ASP A 247 14.85 12.20 -19.21
N ILE A 248 14.58 11.16 -18.38
CA ILE A 248 13.34 10.40 -18.43
C ILE A 248 12.15 11.27 -18.00
N PHE A 249 12.23 11.94 -16.84
CA PHE A 249 11.13 12.69 -16.24
C PHE A 249 10.70 13.91 -17.07
N PHE A 250 11.65 14.55 -17.76
CA PHE A 250 11.41 15.70 -18.64
C PHE A 250 11.39 15.34 -20.13
N GLY A 251 11.49 14.04 -20.47
CA GLY A 251 11.46 13.54 -21.83
C GLY A 251 10.05 13.59 -22.44
N ASN A 252 10.00 13.50 -23.78
CA ASN A 252 8.76 13.60 -24.55
C ASN A 252 7.70 12.58 -24.10
N LYS A 253 8.08 11.30 -23.96
CA LYS A 253 7.17 10.22 -23.54
C LYS A 253 6.49 10.50 -22.20
N TYR A 254 7.27 11.03 -21.23
CA TYR A 254 6.73 11.36 -19.91
C TYR A 254 5.80 12.59 -19.99
N ASN A 255 6.14 13.58 -20.81
CA ASN A 255 5.29 14.76 -21.02
C ASN A 255 3.98 14.41 -21.74
N GLU A 256 4.02 13.54 -22.76
CA GLU A 256 2.81 13.02 -23.42
C GLU A 256 1.87 12.32 -22.43
N PHE A 257 2.41 11.53 -21.50
CA PHE A 257 1.61 10.92 -20.44
C PHE A 257 0.99 11.95 -19.49
N LYS A 258 1.76 12.97 -19.07
CA LYS A 258 1.23 14.09 -18.27
C LYS A 258 0.10 14.82 -19.00
N ASP A 259 0.26 15.08 -20.27
CA ASP A 259 -0.76 15.72 -21.12
C ASP A 259 -2.03 14.86 -21.22
N THR A 260 -1.86 13.54 -21.33
CA THR A 260 -2.97 12.59 -21.33
C THR A 260 -3.77 12.67 -20.01
N ILE A 261 -3.08 12.59 -18.87
CA ILE A 261 -3.74 12.70 -17.56
C ILE A 261 -4.36 14.08 -17.35
N SER A 262 -3.74 15.17 -17.82
CA SER A 262 -4.32 16.51 -17.78
C SER A 262 -5.65 16.61 -18.53
N LYS A 263 -5.78 15.91 -19.66
CA LYS A 263 -6.98 15.91 -20.50
C LYS A 263 -8.07 14.96 -20.00
N CYS A 264 -7.68 13.78 -19.56
CA CYS A 264 -8.61 12.69 -19.20
C CYS A 264 -8.91 12.61 -17.70
N GLY A 265 -8.10 13.26 -16.85
CA GLY A 265 -8.16 13.15 -15.39
C GLY A 265 -7.54 11.84 -14.86
N THR A 266 -8.07 10.70 -15.32
CA THR A 266 -7.59 9.34 -15.08
C THR A 266 -7.84 8.49 -16.32
N VAL A 267 -7.23 7.31 -16.41
CA VAL A 267 -7.36 6.38 -17.55
C VAL A 267 -7.78 4.99 -17.08
N GLY A 268 -8.17 4.08 -17.98
CA GLY A 268 -8.62 2.72 -17.64
C GLY A 268 -7.64 1.96 -16.73
N ALA A 269 -6.34 2.08 -17.00
CA ALA A 269 -5.27 1.51 -16.18
C ALA A 269 -5.23 2.02 -14.71
N CYS A 270 -5.92 3.11 -14.39
CA CYS A 270 -6.04 3.64 -13.02
C CYS A 270 -7.01 2.85 -12.14
N ASN A 271 -7.72 1.86 -12.68
CA ASN A 271 -8.72 1.11 -11.91
C ASN A 271 -8.19 0.64 -10.55
N ARG A 272 -8.88 1.03 -9.47
CA ARG A 272 -8.50 0.78 -8.06
C ARG A 272 -7.04 1.13 -7.70
N CYS A 273 -6.46 2.11 -8.38
CA CYS A 273 -5.15 2.63 -7.99
C CYS A 273 -5.24 3.31 -6.61
N GLY A 274 -4.26 3.08 -5.74
CA GLY A 274 -4.22 3.68 -4.39
C GLY A 274 -4.18 5.22 -4.36
N TYR A 275 -3.83 5.86 -5.49
CA TYR A 275 -3.84 7.32 -5.65
C TYR A 275 -5.18 7.90 -6.11
N LEU A 276 -6.18 7.07 -6.37
CA LEU A 276 -7.51 7.56 -6.77
C LEU A 276 -8.18 8.29 -5.61
N ILE A 277 -8.66 9.50 -5.90
CA ILE A 277 -9.45 10.32 -4.97
C ILE A 277 -10.83 10.48 -5.58
N PRO A 278 -11.90 10.00 -4.93
CA PRO A 278 -13.26 10.21 -5.41
C PRO A 278 -13.61 11.69 -5.57
N ALA A 279 -14.45 12.03 -6.57
CA ALA A 279 -14.86 13.39 -6.89
C ALA A 279 -15.88 13.98 -5.90
#